data_01fe5b735c8a9b314d0fc8e2ef9cc82d
#
_entry.id   01fe5b735c8a9b314d0fc8e2ef9cc82d
#
_cell.length_a   1.000
_cell.length_b   1.000
_cell.length_c   1.000
_cell.angle_alpha   90.00
_cell.angle_beta   90.00
_cell.angle_gamma   90.00
#
_symmetry.space_group_name_H-M   'P 1'
#
loop_
_entity.id
_entity.type
_entity.pdbx_description
1 polymer ?
#
loop_
_entity_poly.entity_id
_entity_poly.type
_entity_poly.pdbx_seq_one_letter_code
_entity_poly.pdbx_strand_id
1 'polypeptide(L)'
;MADILRFWKAKGIKGFRFDVINVISKPEVYEDDFEGDGRRFYTDGRNVHKYLKELVAAGGIDGMITVGEMSSTTLENCIGYTAEGNHELTMCFNFHHLKVDYKDGQKWELREPDYLAMKKLFQTWQEGMQAHGGWNALFWCNHDQPRAVSRFGSDTTYWKESAEMLAAAIHFMRGTPYIYQGEELGMTNPHFTRIEQYRDVESRNYYKILRQQDKTEAETLDIIAQRSRDDSRTPMQWDASENAGFTTGTPWIGIADNYKAINAAAQMDAPDSIRSFYKTLVALRKKMPVISAGKIEFLYPDNADLLAYRRYDGETELLVLCNLREREIAKPLPVGWTDAEKLLGNYPDTADTLRPYECVVLKK
;
A
#
# COMPACT_ATOMS: atom_id res chain seq x y z
N MET A 1 21.82 -16.72 8.12
CA MET A 1 21.22 -15.37 8.01
C MET A 1 21.96 -14.32 8.83
N ALA A 2 22.33 -14.54 10.08
CA ALA A 2 23.06 -13.56 10.89
C ALA A 2 24.37 -13.04 10.24
N ASP A 3 25.15 -13.93 9.58
CA ASP A 3 26.37 -13.53 8.87
C ASP A 3 26.09 -12.57 7.70
N ILE A 4 24.97 -12.78 6.99
CA ILE A 4 24.53 -11.89 5.91
C ILE A 4 24.20 -10.51 6.48
N LEU A 5 23.49 -10.45 7.58
CA LEU A 5 23.17 -9.18 8.25
C LEU A 5 24.42 -8.44 8.70
N ARG A 6 25.37 -9.15 9.34
CA ARG A 6 26.67 -8.58 9.75
C ARG A 6 27.47 -8.05 8.55
N PHE A 7 27.51 -8.82 7.46
CA PHE A 7 28.18 -8.41 6.23
C PHE A 7 27.64 -7.09 5.69
N TRP A 8 26.32 -6.99 5.51
CA TRP A 8 25.70 -5.78 4.95
C TRP A 8 25.76 -4.60 5.92
N LYS A 9 25.59 -4.84 7.24
CA LYS A 9 25.80 -3.82 8.26
C LYS A 9 27.20 -3.23 8.19
N ALA A 10 28.24 -4.07 8.04
CA ALA A 10 29.64 -3.62 7.88
C ALA A 10 29.85 -2.78 6.61
N LYS A 11 29.00 -2.95 5.59
CA LYS A 11 28.98 -2.09 4.37
C LYS A 11 28.22 -0.78 4.57
N GLY A 12 27.67 -0.50 5.75
CA GLY A 12 26.99 0.76 6.08
C GLY A 12 25.47 0.76 5.88
N ILE A 13 24.86 -0.38 5.60
CA ILE A 13 23.38 -0.51 5.51
C ILE A 13 22.77 -0.14 6.87
N LYS A 14 21.67 0.64 6.83
CA LYS A 14 21.00 1.19 8.02
C LYS A 14 19.70 0.50 8.41
N GLY A 15 19.22 -0.41 7.57
CA GLY A 15 18.00 -1.16 7.82
C GLY A 15 17.85 -2.34 6.88
N PHE A 16 16.89 -3.20 7.17
CA PHE A 16 16.61 -4.42 6.41
C PHE A 16 15.11 -4.61 6.19
N ARG A 17 14.74 -5.03 5.00
CA ARG A 17 13.43 -5.62 4.73
C ARG A 17 13.58 -7.13 4.65
N PHE A 18 12.79 -7.85 5.42
CA PHE A 18 12.78 -9.31 5.46
C PHE A 18 11.59 -9.84 4.67
N ASP A 19 11.91 -10.62 3.65
CA ASP A 19 10.94 -11.24 2.74
C ASP A 19 10.23 -12.39 3.43
N VAL A 20 8.90 -12.35 3.46
CA VAL A 20 8.00 -13.39 4.00
C VAL A 20 8.51 -13.98 5.33
N ILE A 21 8.98 -13.11 6.23
CA ILE A 21 9.75 -13.54 7.41
C ILE A 21 8.94 -14.34 8.43
N ASN A 22 7.62 -14.22 8.42
CA ASN A 22 6.77 -14.93 9.35
C ASN A 22 6.56 -16.43 9.03
N VAL A 23 7.16 -16.93 7.94
CA VAL A 23 7.07 -18.34 7.56
C VAL A 23 8.35 -19.14 7.79
N ILE A 24 9.30 -18.61 8.55
CA ILE A 24 10.61 -19.28 8.79
C ILE A 24 10.53 -20.41 9.82
N SER A 25 9.49 -20.45 10.65
CA SER A 25 9.31 -21.49 11.66
C SER A 25 8.47 -22.63 11.10
N LYS A 26 9.13 -23.70 10.67
CA LYS A 26 8.49 -24.91 10.15
C LYS A 26 8.16 -25.88 11.29
N PRO A 27 7.14 -26.77 11.12
CA PRO A 27 6.92 -27.89 12.03
C PRO A 27 8.08 -28.88 11.95
N GLU A 28 8.31 -29.62 13.03
CA GLU A 28 9.33 -30.68 13.09
C GLU A 28 8.95 -31.88 12.21
N VAL A 29 7.64 -32.16 12.16
CA VAL A 29 7.08 -33.22 11.30
C VAL A 29 6.21 -32.56 10.24
N TYR A 30 6.44 -32.92 8.98
CA TYR A 30 5.65 -32.43 7.85
C TYR A 30 4.44 -33.35 7.66
N GLU A 31 3.26 -32.76 7.66
CA GLU A 31 1.97 -33.43 7.47
C GLU A 31 1.24 -32.83 6.28
N ASP A 32 0.39 -33.63 5.62
CA ASP A 32 -0.51 -33.14 4.58
C ASP A 32 -1.65 -32.33 5.20
N ASP A 33 -2.00 -31.23 4.57
CA ASP A 33 -3.16 -30.44 4.97
C ASP A 33 -4.39 -30.84 4.14
N PHE A 34 -5.27 -31.62 4.76
CA PHE A 34 -6.53 -32.06 4.15
C PHE A 34 -7.66 -31.04 4.28
N GLU A 35 -7.44 -29.91 4.97
CA GLU A 35 -8.44 -28.88 5.22
C GLU A 35 -8.10 -27.54 4.53
N GLY A 36 -6.90 -27.40 4.00
CA GLY A 36 -6.40 -26.14 3.43
C GLY A 36 -5.21 -26.32 2.50
N ASP A 37 -4.39 -25.29 2.41
CA ASP A 37 -3.22 -25.23 1.52
C ASP A 37 -1.87 -25.41 2.26
N GLY A 38 -1.88 -25.88 3.48
CA GLY A 38 -0.71 -26.12 4.31
C GLY A 38 -0.17 -24.89 5.05
N ARG A 39 -0.63 -23.68 4.76
CA ARG A 39 -0.12 -22.45 5.36
C ARG A 39 -0.21 -22.44 6.88
N ARG A 40 -1.27 -23.00 7.44
CA ARG A 40 -1.48 -23.08 8.90
C ARG A 40 -0.35 -23.77 9.66
N PHE A 41 0.46 -24.61 8.99
CA PHE A 41 1.56 -25.33 9.63
C PHE A 41 2.84 -24.50 9.78
N TYR A 42 2.99 -23.42 8.99
CA TYR A 42 4.24 -22.68 8.95
C TYR A 42 4.07 -21.15 9.01
N THR A 43 2.86 -20.61 8.84
CA THR A 43 2.61 -19.18 9.03
C THR A 43 2.58 -18.85 10.49
N ASP A 44 3.37 -17.88 10.92
CA ASP A 44 3.53 -17.48 12.33
C ASP A 44 3.81 -18.69 13.25
N GLY A 45 4.67 -19.62 12.77
CA GLY A 45 4.93 -20.88 13.43
C GLY A 45 5.53 -20.72 14.83
N ARG A 46 5.42 -21.78 15.66
CA ARG A 46 5.69 -21.80 17.10
C ARG A 46 6.98 -21.10 17.56
N ASN A 47 8.04 -21.18 16.76
CA ASN A 47 9.36 -20.65 17.14
C ASN A 47 9.71 -19.34 16.40
N VAL A 48 8.80 -18.73 15.66
CA VAL A 48 9.12 -17.59 14.79
C VAL A 48 9.69 -16.40 15.59
N HIS A 49 9.05 -16.03 16.70
CA HIS A 49 9.50 -14.97 17.60
C HIS A 49 10.89 -15.25 18.20
N LYS A 50 11.13 -16.50 18.62
CA LYS A 50 12.44 -16.93 19.10
C LYS A 50 13.50 -16.77 18.04
N TYR A 51 13.22 -17.24 16.81
CA TYR A 51 14.18 -17.13 15.70
C TYR A 51 14.45 -15.69 15.28
N LEU A 52 13.45 -14.81 15.33
CA LEU A 52 13.65 -13.38 15.06
C LEU A 52 14.53 -12.71 16.11
N LYS A 53 14.29 -12.95 17.41
CA LYS A 53 15.13 -12.43 18.48
C LYS A 53 16.57 -12.91 18.37
N GLU A 54 16.76 -14.21 18.09
CA GLU A 54 18.09 -14.78 17.85
C GLU A 54 18.77 -14.15 16.62
N LEU A 55 18.01 -13.92 15.54
CA LEU A 55 18.54 -13.30 14.32
C LEU A 55 18.95 -11.86 14.55
N VAL A 56 18.13 -11.07 15.23
CA VAL A 56 18.40 -9.66 15.55
C VAL A 56 19.64 -9.55 16.44
N ALA A 57 19.71 -10.36 17.50
CA ALA A 57 20.85 -10.37 18.43
C ALA A 57 22.13 -10.85 17.74
N ALA A 58 22.11 -12.01 17.07
CA ALA A 58 23.28 -12.58 16.40
C ALA A 58 23.71 -11.74 15.18
N GLY A 59 22.79 -11.09 14.48
CA GLY A 59 23.09 -10.14 13.41
C GLY A 59 23.62 -8.79 13.91
N GLY A 60 23.41 -8.50 15.20
CA GLY A 60 23.78 -7.22 15.81
C GLY A 60 23.00 -6.05 15.23
N ILE A 61 21.74 -6.25 14.86
CA ILE A 61 20.91 -5.25 14.17
C ILE A 61 19.82 -4.63 15.08
N ASP A 62 19.88 -4.91 16.38
CA ASP A 62 18.99 -4.25 17.34
C ASP A 62 19.13 -2.71 17.25
N GLY A 63 18.00 -2.02 17.27
CA GLY A 63 17.93 -0.56 17.05
C GLY A 63 18.10 -0.10 15.60
N MET A 64 18.31 -0.99 14.63
CA MET A 64 18.24 -0.66 13.21
C MET A 64 16.78 -0.68 12.72
N ILE A 65 16.51 0.05 11.62
CA ILE A 65 15.19 -0.02 10.98
C ILE A 65 15.02 -1.40 10.34
N THR A 66 13.99 -2.12 10.76
CA THR A 66 13.64 -3.42 10.19
C THR A 66 12.17 -3.47 9.82
N VAL A 67 11.87 -3.99 8.65
CA VAL A 67 10.48 -4.20 8.21
C VAL A 67 10.29 -5.65 7.76
N GLY A 68 9.29 -6.32 8.33
CA GLY A 68 8.92 -7.66 7.93
C GLY A 68 7.77 -7.65 6.93
N GLU A 69 7.91 -8.41 5.86
CA GLU A 69 6.77 -8.77 5.03
C GLU A 69 6.06 -9.96 5.64
N MET A 70 4.75 -9.81 5.89
CA MET A 70 3.94 -10.83 6.55
C MET A 70 2.97 -11.48 5.57
N SER A 71 3.07 -12.79 5.44
CA SER A 71 2.13 -13.59 4.66
C SER A 71 1.03 -14.13 5.56
N SER A 72 -0.22 -13.78 5.27
CA SER A 72 -1.40 -14.34 5.95
C SER A 72 -1.37 -14.29 7.49
N THR A 73 -0.83 -13.24 8.06
CA THR A 73 -0.67 -13.04 9.51
C THR A 73 -1.93 -12.51 10.18
N THR A 74 -1.92 -12.44 11.53
CA THR A 74 -2.97 -11.80 12.33
C THR A 74 -2.50 -10.49 12.95
N LEU A 75 -3.43 -9.69 13.45
CA LEU A 75 -3.12 -8.45 14.18
C LEU A 75 -2.27 -8.75 15.43
N GLU A 76 -2.62 -9.79 16.20
CA GLU A 76 -1.94 -10.21 17.41
C GLU A 76 -0.48 -10.58 17.14
N ASN A 77 -0.24 -11.34 16.06
CA ASN A 77 1.11 -11.69 15.65
C ASN A 77 1.90 -10.45 15.22
N CYS A 78 1.30 -9.54 14.46
CA CYS A 78 1.97 -8.30 14.05
C CYS A 78 2.30 -7.38 15.24
N ILE A 79 1.46 -7.33 16.26
CA ILE A 79 1.78 -6.69 17.54
C ILE A 79 2.99 -7.37 18.18
N GLY A 80 2.99 -8.72 18.23
CA GLY A 80 4.10 -9.50 18.76
C GLY A 80 5.43 -9.19 18.08
N TYR A 81 5.44 -9.04 16.76
CA TYR A 81 6.65 -8.70 16.00
C TYR A 81 7.15 -7.27 16.21
N THR A 82 6.25 -6.30 16.46
CA THR A 82 6.57 -4.87 16.31
C THR A 82 6.38 -4.04 17.57
N ALA A 83 5.81 -4.61 18.65
CA ALA A 83 5.65 -3.88 19.91
C ALA A 83 7.01 -3.48 20.50
N GLU A 84 7.06 -2.28 21.05
CA GLU A 84 8.27 -1.73 21.66
C GLU A 84 8.81 -2.68 22.75
N GLY A 85 10.12 -2.92 22.72
CA GLY A 85 10.79 -3.82 23.67
C GLY A 85 10.76 -5.30 23.30
N ASN A 86 10.11 -5.70 22.22
CA ASN A 86 10.15 -7.10 21.77
C ASN A 86 11.46 -7.49 21.08
N HIS A 87 12.26 -6.52 20.62
CA HIS A 87 13.55 -6.74 19.97
C HIS A 87 13.50 -7.66 18.75
N GLU A 88 12.44 -7.53 17.93
CA GLU A 88 12.24 -8.30 16.71
C GLU A 88 12.27 -7.38 15.49
N LEU A 89 11.15 -6.75 15.15
CA LEU A 89 11.01 -5.87 13.99
C LEU A 89 10.54 -4.49 14.41
N THR A 90 10.92 -3.44 13.68
CA THR A 90 10.39 -2.10 13.94
C THR A 90 9.00 -1.91 13.35
N MET A 91 8.67 -2.60 12.27
CA MET A 91 7.35 -2.53 11.62
C MET A 91 7.10 -3.74 10.73
N CYS A 92 5.86 -3.92 10.32
CA CYS A 92 5.49 -4.98 9.38
C CYS A 92 4.49 -4.51 8.34
N PHE A 93 4.62 -5.07 7.12
CA PHE A 93 3.60 -5.02 6.08
C PHE A 93 2.58 -6.12 6.30
N ASN A 94 1.29 -5.78 6.22
CA ASN A 94 0.22 -6.74 6.03
C ASN A 94 -0.50 -6.45 4.69
N PHE A 95 -1.11 -7.45 4.10
CA PHE A 95 -1.72 -7.36 2.77
C PHE A 95 -3.25 -7.45 2.80
N HIS A 96 -3.87 -7.38 3.97
CA HIS A 96 -5.30 -7.62 4.12
C HIS A 96 -6.14 -6.61 3.34
N HIS A 97 -5.78 -5.32 3.40
CA HIS A 97 -6.47 -4.23 2.69
C HIS A 97 -6.38 -4.35 1.17
N LEU A 98 -5.41 -5.09 0.64
CA LEU A 98 -5.24 -5.33 -0.80
C LEU A 98 -6.05 -6.52 -1.33
N LYS A 99 -6.77 -7.25 -0.48
CA LYS A 99 -7.55 -8.43 -0.88
C LYS A 99 -9.05 -8.16 -0.95
N VAL A 100 -9.46 -6.92 -0.76
CA VAL A 100 -10.89 -6.52 -0.72
C VAL A 100 -11.58 -6.56 -2.08
N ASP A 101 -10.81 -6.70 -3.15
CA ASP A 101 -11.26 -6.87 -4.53
C ASP A 101 -11.05 -8.31 -5.06
N TYR A 102 -10.72 -9.25 -4.16
CA TYR A 102 -10.65 -10.68 -4.48
C TYR A 102 -12.02 -11.31 -4.27
N LYS A 103 -12.61 -11.86 -5.33
CA LYS A 103 -13.85 -12.60 -5.21
C LYS A 103 -13.56 -13.95 -4.54
N ASP A 104 -14.26 -14.23 -3.46
CA ASP A 104 -14.10 -15.47 -2.67
C ASP A 104 -12.64 -15.80 -2.29
N GLY A 105 -11.84 -14.73 -2.07
CA GLY A 105 -10.42 -14.84 -1.74
C GLY A 105 -9.51 -15.20 -2.92
N GLN A 106 -10.05 -15.29 -4.12
CA GLN A 106 -9.29 -15.66 -5.34
C GLN A 106 -8.76 -14.42 -6.06
N LYS A 107 -7.43 -14.30 -6.17
CA LYS A 107 -6.74 -13.17 -6.81
C LYS A 107 -7.20 -12.92 -8.25
N TRP A 108 -7.45 -13.98 -9.00
CA TRP A 108 -7.71 -13.94 -10.43
C TRP A 108 -9.21 -13.94 -10.78
N GLU A 109 -10.06 -13.77 -9.77
CA GLU A 109 -11.49 -13.51 -9.94
C GLU A 109 -11.80 -12.06 -9.57
N LEU A 110 -12.24 -11.28 -10.56
CA LEU A 110 -12.47 -9.86 -10.39
C LEU A 110 -13.77 -9.58 -9.66
N ARG A 111 -13.73 -8.60 -8.77
CA ARG A 111 -14.89 -7.94 -8.18
C ARG A 111 -14.54 -6.48 -7.90
N GLU A 112 -15.57 -5.65 -7.78
CA GLU A 112 -15.39 -4.29 -7.28
C GLU A 112 -14.80 -4.31 -5.87
N PRO A 113 -13.90 -3.38 -5.53
CA PRO A 113 -13.34 -3.27 -4.20
C PRO A 113 -14.43 -3.09 -3.13
N ASP A 114 -14.39 -3.90 -2.10
CA ASP A 114 -15.23 -3.74 -0.92
C ASP A 114 -14.62 -2.66 -0.01
N TYR A 115 -14.97 -1.41 -0.26
CA TYR A 115 -14.43 -0.28 0.50
C TYR A 115 -14.89 -0.27 1.97
N LEU A 116 -16.04 -0.88 2.29
CA LEU A 116 -16.45 -1.03 3.68
C LEU A 116 -15.55 -2.02 4.42
N ALA A 117 -15.25 -3.16 3.80
CA ALA A 117 -14.29 -4.12 4.33
C ALA A 117 -12.89 -3.52 4.44
N MET A 118 -12.43 -2.76 3.43
CA MET A 118 -11.15 -2.05 3.46
C MET A 118 -11.06 -1.10 4.67
N LYS A 119 -12.08 -0.29 4.89
CA LYS A 119 -12.14 0.63 6.01
C LYS A 119 -12.12 -0.08 7.37
N LYS A 120 -12.89 -1.15 7.52
CA LYS A 120 -12.89 -1.97 8.74
C LYS A 120 -11.51 -2.61 9.00
N LEU A 121 -10.83 -3.04 7.95
CA LEU A 121 -9.45 -3.54 8.05
C LEU A 121 -8.50 -2.43 8.51
N PHE A 122 -8.53 -1.24 7.90
CA PHE A 122 -7.72 -0.12 8.35
C PHE A 122 -8.01 0.23 9.81
N GLN A 123 -9.28 0.33 10.19
CA GLN A 123 -9.67 0.61 11.58
C GLN A 123 -9.10 -0.44 12.53
N THR A 124 -9.35 -1.72 12.28
CA THR A 124 -8.87 -2.83 13.14
C THR A 124 -7.36 -2.80 13.31
N TRP A 125 -6.61 -2.64 12.21
CA TRP A 125 -5.15 -2.65 12.27
C TRP A 125 -4.58 -1.37 12.89
N GLN A 126 -5.13 -0.20 12.60
CA GLN A 126 -4.66 1.06 13.14
C GLN A 126 -4.91 1.18 14.66
N GLU A 127 -6.15 0.91 15.07
CA GLU A 127 -6.54 1.02 16.49
C GLU A 127 -5.92 -0.12 17.32
N GLY A 128 -5.87 -1.35 16.78
CA GLY A 128 -5.26 -2.48 17.47
C GLY A 128 -3.75 -2.33 17.66
N MET A 129 -3.01 -1.93 16.63
CA MET A 129 -1.58 -1.63 16.74
C MET A 129 -1.31 -0.47 17.71
N GLN A 130 -2.15 0.57 17.68
CA GLN A 130 -2.05 1.68 18.61
C GLN A 130 -2.25 1.24 20.06
N ALA A 131 -3.25 0.41 20.32
CA ALA A 131 -3.60 -0.02 21.69
C ALA A 131 -2.48 -0.86 22.35
N HIS A 132 -1.67 -1.53 21.54
CA HIS A 132 -0.67 -2.49 22.02
C HIS A 132 0.77 -2.13 21.64
N GLY A 133 1.03 -0.90 21.20
CA GLY A 133 2.39 -0.42 20.89
C GLY A 133 3.03 -0.98 19.63
N GLY A 134 2.24 -1.65 18.76
CA GLY A 134 2.71 -2.13 17.47
C GLY A 134 2.86 -1.00 16.43
N TRP A 135 3.55 -1.28 15.32
CA TRP A 135 3.77 -0.28 14.25
C TRP A 135 3.56 -0.83 12.86
N ASN A 136 2.70 -0.17 12.07
CA ASN A 136 2.40 -0.54 10.70
C ASN A 136 3.38 0.07 9.70
N ALA A 137 3.80 -0.71 8.71
CA ALA A 137 4.29 -0.22 7.44
C ALA A 137 3.08 -0.07 6.49
N LEU A 138 2.82 1.16 6.02
CA LEU A 138 1.65 1.53 5.24
C LEU A 138 2.00 1.60 3.76
N PHE A 139 1.17 1.06 2.88
CA PHE A 139 1.41 1.09 1.44
C PHE A 139 0.13 0.79 0.65
N TRP A 140 0.08 1.22 -0.60
CA TRP A 140 -0.95 0.84 -1.56
C TRP A 140 -0.45 -0.14 -2.60
N CYS A 141 0.82 -0.04 -2.96
CA CYS A 141 1.41 -0.74 -4.08
C CYS A 141 2.83 -1.19 -3.74
N ASN A 142 3.32 -2.21 -4.42
CA ASN A 142 4.71 -2.67 -4.40
C ASN A 142 5.02 -3.42 -5.70
N HIS A 143 6.22 -4.02 -5.81
CA HIS A 143 6.64 -4.80 -6.98
C HIS A 143 5.83 -6.09 -7.25
N ASP A 144 4.89 -6.44 -6.38
CA ASP A 144 4.03 -7.63 -6.50
C ASP A 144 2.53 -7.29 -6.58
N GLN A 145 2.18 -6.00 -6.65
CA GLN A 145 0.79 -5.53 -6.71
C GLN A 145 0.58 -4.60 -7.89
N PRO A 146 -0.59 -4.60 -8.53
CA PRO A 146 -0.94 -3.62 -9.57
C PRO A 146 -0.79 -2.19 -9.06
N ARG A 147 -0.65 -1.21 -9.96
CA ARG A 147 -0.57 0.20 -9.62
C ARG A 147 -1.82 0.66 -8.86
N ALA A 148 -1.61 1.38 -7.75
CA ALA A 148 -2.66 1.77 -6.83
C ALA A 148 -3.78 2.57 -7.50
N VAL A 149 -3.43 3.53 -8.36
CA VAL A 149 -4.38 4.41 -9.04
C VAL A 149 -5.27 3.64 -10.01
N SER A 150 -4.74 2.64 -10.73
CA SER A 150 -5.52 1.78 -11.62
C SER A 150 -6.40 0.78 -10.88
N ARG A 151 -6.04 0.42 -9.63
CA ARG A 151 -6.74 -0.60 -8.86
C ARG A 151 -7.83 -0.04 -7.95
N PHE A 152 -7.57 1.07 -7.28
CA PHE A 152 -8.44 1.65 -6.25
C PHE A 152 -8.85 3.09 -6.55
N GLY A 153 -8.41 3.65 -7.64
CA GLY A 153 -8.71 4.99 -8.10
C GLY A 153 -9.35 5.00 -9.49
N SER A 154 -9.05 6.04 -10.24
CA SER A 154 -9.39 6.20 -11.66
C SER A 154 -8.10 6.50 -12.41
N ASP A 155 -7.75 5.70 -13.39
CA ASP A 155 -6.57 5.96 -14.24
C ASP A 155 -6.95 6.67 -15.56
N THR A 156 -8.15 7.26 -15.57
CA THR A 156 -8.74 8.01 -16.69
C THR A 156 -9.20 9.40 -16.24
N THR A 157 -10.49 9.59 -16.02
CA THR A 157 -11.13 10.90 -15.80
C THR A 157 -10.65 11.61 -14.54
N TYR A 158 -10.48 10.89 -13.43
CA TYR A 158 -10.07 11.43 -12.13
C TYR A 158 -8.70 10.91 -11.70
N TRP A 159 -7.79 10.75 -12.67
CA TRP A 159 -6.46 10.18 -12.45
C TRP A 159 -5.69 10.92 -11.36
N LYS A 160 -5.61 12.25 -11.44
CA LYS A 160 -4.90 13.08 -10.49
C LYS A 160 -5.56 13.05 -9.12
N GLU A 161 -6.86 13.31 -9.11
CA GLU A 161 -7.63 13.42 -7.87
C GLU A 161 -7.61 12.10 -7.09
N SER A 162 -7.75 10.97 -7.77
CA SER A 162 -7.72 9.66 -7.12
C SER A 162 -6.33 9.28 -6.62
N ALA A 163 -5.26 9.58 -7.35
CA ALA A 163 -3.89 9.35 -6.90
C ALA A 163 -3.56 10.18 -5.64
N GLU A 164 -3.95 11.45 -5.60
CA GLU A 164 -3.74 12.35 -4.46
C GLU A 164 -4.60 11.94 -3.25
N MET A 165 -5.85 11.50 -3.48
CA MET A 165 -6.73 10.99 -2.43
C MET A 165 -6.15 9.72 -1.80
N LEU A 166 -5.71 8.74 -2.60
CA LEU A 166 -5.08 7.52 -2.11
C LEU A 166 -3.81 7.83 -1.31
N ALA A 167 -2.99 8.77 -1.78
CA ALA A 167 -1.81 9.22 -1.06
C ALA A 167 -2.18 9.80 0.31
N ALA A 168 -3.13 10.75 0.37
CA ALA A 168 -3.56 11.36 1.61
C ALA A 168 -4.14 10.33 2.59
N ALA A 169 -4.92 9.38 2.07
CA ALA A 169 -5.59 8.36 2.85
C ALA A 169 -4.64 7.60 3.80
N ILE A 170 -3.43 7.24 3.35
CA ILE A 170 -2.48 6.50 4.19
C ILE A 170 -1.38 7.38 4.82
N HIS A 171 -1.03 8.52 4.22
CA HIS A 171 0.05 9.37 4.77
C HIS A 171 -0.31 10.04 6.08
N PHE A 172 -1.59 10.23 6.38
CA PHE A 172 -2.06 10.71 7.68
C PHE A 172 -2.34 9.61 8.70
N MET A 173 -2.29 8.32 8.33
CA MET A 173 -2.43 7.21 9.28
C MET A 173 -1.21 7.06 10.21
N ARG A 174 -1.41 6.38 11.34
CA ARG A 174 -0.35 6.00 12.27
C ARG A 174 0.45 4.82 11.68
N GLY A 175 1.75 5.00 11.51
CA GLY A 175 2.64 4.03 10.85
C GLY A 175 3.65 4.72 9.96
N THR A 176 4.43 3.96 9.22
CA THR A 176 5.41 4.47 8.25
C THR A 176 4.91 4.26 6.83
N PRO A 177 4.56 5.31 6.07
CA PRO A 177 4.16 5.16 4.69
C PRO A 177 5.36 4.81 3.80
N TYR A 178 5.15 3.87 2.91
CA TYR A 178 6.07 3.46 1.85
C TYR A 178 5.50 3.87 0.50
N ILE A 179 6.24 4.67 -0.22
CA ILE A 179 5.88 5.16 -1.55
C ILE A 179 6.60 4.26 -2.55
N TYR A 180 5.84 3.51 -3.34
CA TYR A 180 6.44 2.70 -4.39
C TYR A 180 6.82 3.57 -5.59
N GLN A 181 7.96 3.27 -6.23
CA GLN A 181 8.46 4.04 -7.38
C GLN A 181 7.38 4.23 -8.45
N GLY A 182 7.15 5.48 -8.85
CA GLY A 182 6.12 5.88 -9.83
C GLY A 182 4.72 6.12 -9.24
N GLU A 183 4.47 5.73 -7.98
CA GLU A 183 3.22 6.06 -7.29
C GLU A 183 3.11 7.59 -7.10
N GLU A 184 4.23 8.25 -6.78
CA GLU A 184 4.35 9.70 -6.66
C GLU A 184 4.15 10.47 -7.98
N LEU A 185 4.13 9.76 -9.11
CA LEU A 185 3.82 10.30 -10.43
C LEU A 185 2.43 9.93 -10.92
N GLY A 186 1.72 9.07 -10.17
CA GLY A 186 0.46 8.49 -10.62
C GLY A 186 0.64 7.52 -11.80
N MET A 187 1.76 6.78 -11.88
CA MET A 187 1.94 5.74 -12.90
C MET A 187 0.83 4.71 -12.80
N THR A 188 0.26 4.34 -13.97
CA THR A 188 -0.85 3.40 -14.12
C THR A 188 -0.37 2.01 -14.50
N ASN A 189 -1.28 1.04 -14.48
CA ASN A 189 -1.05 -0.23 -15.17
C ASN A 189 -0.78 0.02 -16.66
N PRO A 190 0.04 -0.81 -17.34
CA PRO A 190 0.39 -0.60 -18.73
C PRO A 190 -0.72 -1.00 -19.72
N HIS A 191 -1.78 -1.67 -19.25
CA HIS A 191 -2.90 -2.16 -20.06
C HIS A 191 -2.45 -3.01 -21.28
N PHE A 192 -1.51 -3.93 -21.07
CA PHE A 192 -1.04 -4.83 -22.11
C PHE A 192 -2.17 -5.69 -22.68
N THR A 193 -2.21 -5.82 -23.99
CA THR A 193 -3.30 -6.47 -24.74
C THR A 193 -2.95 -7.87 -25.26
N ARG A 194 -1.74 -8.35 -25.03
CA ARG A 194 -1.25 -9.67 -25.47
C ARG A 194 -0.41 -10.33 -24.40
N ILE A 195 -0.55 -11.63 -24.24
CA ILE A 195 0.14 -12.38 -23.20
C ILE A 195 1.67 -12.36 -23.35
N GLU A 196 2.19 -12.18 -24.57
CA GLU A 196 3.63 -12.10 -24.84
C GLU A 196 4.29 -10.85 -24.22
N GLN A 197 3.50 -9.82 -23.89
CA GLN A 197 4.00 -8.62 -23.23
C GLN A 197 4.30 -8.85 -21.75
N TYR A 198 3.67 -9.87 -21.15
CA TYR A 198 3.88 -10.23 -19.74
C TYR A 198 5.10 -11.15 -19.59
N ARG A 199 5.91 -10.90 -18.56
CA ARG A 199 7.10 -11.69 -18.20
C ARG A 199 6.88 -12.50 -16.92
N ASP A 200 5.98 -12.04 -16.03
CA ASP A 200 5.66 -12.72 -14.78
C ASP A 200 5.12 -14.13 -15.03
N VAL A 201 5.77 -15.11 -14.39
CA VAL A 201 5.42 -16.52 -14.55
C VAL A 201 4.03 -16.84 -14.01
N GLU A 202 3.60 -16.18 -12.93
CA GLU A 202 2.27 -16.35 -12.37
C GLU A 202 1.20 -15.91 -13.38
N SER A 203 1.33 -14.73 -13.97
CA SER A 203 0.42 -14.20 -14.98
C SER A 203 0.31 -15.11 -16.20
N ARG A 204 1.46 -15.60 -16.71
CA ARG A 204 1.50 -16.52 -17.86
C ARG A 204 0.90 -17.90 -17.56
N ASN A 205 1.04 -18.40 -16.34
CA ASN A 205 0.43 -19.65 -15.93
C ASN A 205 -1.09 -19.49 -15.75
N TYR A 206 -1.52 -18.43 -15.08
CA TYR A 206 -2.95 -18.16 -14.91
C TYR A 206 -3.68 -17.84 -16.21
N TYR A 207 -3.02 -17.21 -17.18
CA TYR A 207 -3.57 -17.09 -18.53
C TYR A 207 -3.99 -18.46 -19.07
N LYS A 208 -3.12 -19.48 -18.98
CA LYS A 208 -3.43 -20.85 -19.45
C LYS A 208 -4.58 -21.47 -18.65
N ILE A 209 -4.60 -21.30 -17.33
CA ILE A 209 -5.64 -21.83 -16.44
C ILE A 209 -7.01 -21.20 -16.81
N LEU A 210 -7.07 -19.88 -16.94
CA LEU A 210 -8.29 -19.17 -17.28
C LEU A 210 -8.82 -19.58 -18.68
N ARG A 211 -7.93 -19.79 -19.66
CA ARG A 211 -8.30 -20.32 -20.97
C ARG A 211 -8.83 -21.76 -20.91
N GLN A 212 -8.35 -22.57 -19.97
CA GLN A 212 -8.86 -23.93 -19.72
C GLN A 212 -10.22 -23.92 -18.99
N GLN A 213 -10.61 -22.81 -18.39
CA GLN A 213 -11.91 -22.56 -17.75
C GLN A 213 -12.91 -21.93 -18.71
N ASP A 214 -12.73 -22.09 -20.01
CA ASP A 214 -13.58 -21.61 -21.11
C ASP A 214 -13.77 -20.09 -21.19
N LYS A 215 -12.93 -19.29 -20.48
CA LYS A 215 -12.94 -17.83 -20.64
C LYS A 215 -12.42 -17.45 -22.04
N THR A 216 -13.01 -16.46 -22.64
CA THR A 216 -12.50 -15.90 -23.90
C THR A 216 -11.13 -15.29 -23.72
N GLU A 217 -10.38 -15.08 -24.81
CA GLU A 217 -9.07 -14.42 -24.74
C GLU A 217 -9.18 -13.01 -24.20
N ALA A 218 -10.19 -12.26 -24.59
CA ALA A 218 -10.41 -10.90 -24.12
C ALA A 218 -10.67 -10.84 -22.59
N GLU A 219 -11.56 -11.70 -22.07
CA GLU A 219 -11.83 -11.80 -20.62
C GLU A 219 -10.56 -12.22 -19.85
N THR A 220 -9.80 -13.15 -20.41
CA THR A 220 -8.57 -13.62 -19.79
C THR A 220 -7.53 -12.51 -19.71
N LEU A 221 -7.31 -11.78 -20.80
CA LEU A 221 -6.35 -10.67 -20.83
C LEU A 221 -6.79 -9.50 -19.96
N ASP A 222 -8.09 -9.21 -19.86
CA ASP A 222 -8.62 -8.21 -18.93
C ASP A 222 -8.30 -8.55 -17.48
N ILE A 223 -8.50 -9.81 -17.06
CA ILE A 223 -8.15 -10.28 -15.72
C ILE A 223 -6.63 -10.14 -15.47
N ILE A 224 -5.82 -10.56 -16.44
CA ILE A 224 -4.35 -10.47 -16.30
C ILE A 224 -3.91 -9.00 -16.20
N ALA A 225 -4.45 -8.10 -17.03
CA ALA A 225 -4.14 -6.68 -17.03
C ALA A 225 -4.51 -5.94 -15.73
N GLN A 226 -5.40 -6.51 -14.93
CA GLN A 226 -5.79 -5.94 -13.65
C GLN A 226 -5.07 -6.57 -12.44
N ARG A 227 -4.38 -7.71 -12.61
CA ARG A 227 -3.83 -8.51 -11.49
C ARG A 227 -2.37 -8.85 -11.61
N SER A 228 -1.75 -8.61 -12.76
CA SER A 228 -0.36 -8.96 -13.00
C SER A 228 0.60 -8.18 -12.08
N ARG A 229 1.65 -8.86 -11.64
CA ARG A 229 2.77 -8.19 -10.98
C ARG A 229 3.57 -7.29 -11.92
N ASP A 230 3.54 -7.60 -13.22
CA ASP A 230 4.24 -6.79 -14.22
C ASP A 230 3.70 -5.36 -14.35
N ASP A 231 2.46 -5.12 -13.90
CA ASP A 231 1.86 -3.79 -13.88
C ASP A 231 2.70 -2.77 -13.09
N SER A 232 3.31 -3.22 -11.99
CA SER A 232 4.21 -2.40 -11.17
C SER A 232 5.69 -2.52 -11.55
N ARG A 233 6.03 -3.46 -12.43
CA ARG A 233 7.42 -3.73 -12.84
C ARG A 233 7.80 -3.08 -14.15
N THR A 234 6.90 -2.31 -14.76
CA THR A 234 7.21 -1.48 -15.91
C THR A 234 8.34 -0.50 -15.58
N PRO A 235 9.20 -0.14 -16.56
CA PRO A 235 10.23 0.87 -16.36
C PRO A 235 9.68 2.18 -15.79
N MET A 236 10.46 2.82 -14.92
CA MET A 236 10.15 4.15 -14.40
C MET A 236 10.06 5.15 -15.55
N GLN A 237 9.02 5.95 -15.54
CA GLN A 237 8.75 6.98 -16.57
C GLN A 237 9.46 8.27 -16.20
N TRP A 238 10.71 8.46 -16.71
CA TRP A 238 11.52 9.63 -16.37
C TRP A 238 11.13 10.87 -17.19
N ASP A 239 10.92 10.69 -18.51
CA ASP A 239 10.56 11.77 -19.42
C ASP A 239 9.77 11.27 -20.64
N ALA A 240 9.49 12.15 -21.59
CA ALA A 240 8.74 11.86 -22.82
C ALA A 240 9.59 11.32 -23.98
N SER A 241 10.90 11.08 -23.78
CA SER A 241 11.78 10.53 -24.80
C SER A 241 11.56 9.03 -25.01
N GLU A 242 12.24 8.45 -25.98
CA GLU A 242 12.14 7.02 -26.29
C GLU A 242 12.40 6.17 -25.03
N ASN A 243 11.62 5.10 -24.87
CA ASN A 243 11.62 4.24 -23.68
C ASN A 243 11.43 5.02 -22.36
N ALA A 244 10.67 6.13 -22.39
CA ALA A 244 10.40 6.97 -21.22
C ALA A 244 11.68 7.49 -20.53
N GLY A 245 12.77 7.67 -21.27
CA GLY A 245 14.08 8.07 -20.73
C GLY A 245 14.75 6.99 -19.85
N PHE A 246 14.18 5.78 -19.77
CA PHE A 246 14.68 4.73 -18.90
C PHE A 246 15.91 4.01 -19.47
N THR A 247 15.93 3.73 -20.77
CA THR A 247 17.02 3.01 -21.44
C THR A 247 17.13 3.34 -22.90
N THR A 248 18.32 3.26 -23.45
CA THR A 248 18.57 3.33 -24.90
C THR A 248 18.49 1.96 -25.60
N GLY A 249 18.36 0.89 -24.83
CA GLY A 249 18.18 -0.47 -25.32
C GLY A 249 16.72 -0.91 -25.31
N THR A 250 16.46 -2.20 -25.55
CA THR A 250 15.11 -2.78 -25.45
C THR A 250 14.76 -3.03 -23.99
N PRO A 251 13.68 -2.45 -23.44
CA PRO A 251 13.24 -2.73 -22.09
C PRO A 251 12.86 -4.20 -21.90
N TRP A 252 13.16 -4.76 -20.74
CA TRP A 252 12.78 -6.14 -20.39
C TRP A 252 11.26 -6.35 -20.34
N ILE A 253 10.56 -5.39 -19.69
CA ILE A 253 9.09 -5.27 -19.71
C ILE A 253 8.76 -4.01 -20.50
N GLY A 254 7.69 -4.03 -21.29
CA GLY A 254 7.22 -2.86 -22.05
C GLY A 254 6.87 -1.67 -21.16
N ILE A 255 6.81 -0.51 -21.75
CA ILE A 255 6.47 0.76 -21.09
C ILE A 255 4.98 1.02 -21.33
N ALA A 256 4.29 1.63 -20.36
CA ALA A 256 2.90 2.05 -20.54
C ALA A 256 2.82 3.18 -21.58
N ASP A 257 1.86 3.13 -22.47
CA ASP A 257 1.73 4.06 -23.61
C ASP A 257 1.55 5.52 -23.18
N ASN A 258 1.12 5.75 -21.94
CA ASN A 258 0.88 7.08 -21.38
C ASN A 258 2.15 7.80 -20.87
N TYR A 259 3.34 7.21 -21.01
CA TYR A 259 4.59 7.79 -20.48
C TYR A 259 4.90 9.20 -20.97
N LYS A 260 4.39 9.58 -22.15
CA LYS A 260 4.58 10.95 -22.68
C LYS A 260 3.86 12.00 -21.85
N ALA A 261 2.75 11.64 -21.22
CA ALA A 261 1.97 12.53 -20.36
C ALA A 261 2.30 12.33 -18.87
N ILE A 262 2.49 11.07 -18.44
CA ILE A 262 2.77 10.71 -17.05
C ILE A 262 4.25 10.38 -16.92
N ASN A 263 5.05 11.34 -16.48
CA ASN A 263 6.48 11.13 -16.25
C ASN A 263 7.07 12.14 -15.24
N ALA A 264 8.25 11.84 -14.75
CA ALA A 264 8.92 12.66 -13.73
C ALA A 264 9.21 14.09 -14.23
N ALA A 265 9.73 14.24 -15.46
CA ALA A 265 10.11 15.54 -16.01
C ALA A 265 8.90 16.47 -16.13
N ALA A 266 7.75 15.96 -16.57
CA ALA A 266 6.52 16.74 -16.68
C ALA A 266 5.99 17.26 -15.32
N GLN A 267 6.31 16.56 -14.22
CA GLN A 267 5.83 16.90 -12.89
C GLN A 267 6.87 17.58 -12.00
N MET A 268 8.13 17.68 -12.45
CA MET A 268 9.25 18.17 -11.62
C MET A 268 8.99 19.55 -11.06
N ASP A 269 8.58 20.47 -11.91
CA ASP A 269 8.38 21.88 -11.59
C ASP A 269 6.90 22.31 -11.65
N ALA A 270 5.98 21.35 -11.82
CA ALA A 270 4.54 21.61 -11.84
C ALA A 270 3.99 21.67 -10.39
N PRO A 271 3.59 22.87 -9.91
CA PRO A 271 3.16 23.05 -8.52
C PRO A 271 1.90 22.25 -8.16
N ASP A 272 1.06 22.02 -9.17
CA ASP A 272 -0.22 21.29 -9.05
C ASP A 272 -0.12 19.85 -9.57
N SER A 273 1.04 19.21 -9.42
CA SER A 273 1.25 17.83 -9.81
C SER A 273 1.08 16.85 -8.63
N ILE A 274 0.82 15.58 -8.93
CA ILE A 274 0.78 14.48 -7.96
C ILE A 274 2.10 14.46 -7.16
N ARG A 275 3.25 14.63 -7.84
CA ARG A 275 4.55 14.69 -7.18
C ARG A 275 4.64 15.84 -6.17
N SER A 276 4.14 17.02 -6.51
CA SER A 276 4.13 18.17 -5.60
C SER A 276 3.22 17.94 -4.40
N PHE A 277 2.11 17.23 -4.59
CA PHE A 277 1.23 16.79 -3.52
C PHE A 277 1.95 15.83 -2.58
N TYR A 278 2.66 14.80 -3.08
CA TYR A 278 3.49 13.89 -2.26
C TYR A 278 4.60 14.64 -1.49
N LYS A 279 5.24 15.64 -2.09
CA LYS A 279 6.22 16.51 -1.39
C LYS A 279 5.57 17.20 -0.19
N THR A 280 4.35 17.72 -0.39
CA THR A 280 3.59 18.38 0.68
C THR A 280 3.24 17.39 1.80
N LEU A 281 2.77 16.18 1.48
CA LEU A 281 2.48 15.13 2.46
C LEU A 281 3.71 14.78 3.30
N VAL A 282 4.86 14.57 2.66
CA VAL A 282 6.12 14.25 3.35
C VAL A 282 6.57 15.42 4.25
N ALA A 283 6.44 16.66 3.76
CA ALA A 283 6.79 17.85 4.55
C ALA A 283 5.88 18.03 5.77
N LEU A 284 4.57 17.86 5.62
CA LEU A 284 3.61 17.89 6.73
C LEU A 284 3.92 16.82 7.78
N ARG A 285 4.19 15.58 7.34
CA ARG A 285 4.53 14.49 8.23
C ARG A 285 5.81 14.74 9.03
N LYS A 286 6.82 15.37 8.43
CA LYS A 286 8.06 15.78 9.13
C LYS A 286 7.84 16.92 10.11
N LYS A 287 6.93 17.85 9.78
CA LYS A 287 6.69 19.08 10.56
C LYS A 287 5.71 18.87 11.70
N MET A 288 4.75 17.95 11.57
CA MET A 288 3.62 17.79 12.50
C MET A 288 3.69 16.43 13.23
N PRO A 289 4.15 16.40 14.49
CA PRO A 289 4.25 15.16 15.27
C PRO A 289 2.92 14.40 15.41
N VAL A 290 1.78 15.09 15.43
CA VAL A 290 0.46 14.47 15.47
C VAL A 290 0.25 13.46 14.33
N ILE A 291 0.84 13.68 13.15
CA ILE A 291 0.72 12.75 12.01
C ILE A 291 1.56 11.47 12.25
N SER A 292 2.76 11.59 12.79
CA SER A 292 3.66 10.45 13.01
C SER A 292 3.39 9.73 14.33
N ALA A 293 3.22 10.45 15.43
CA ALA A 293 3.13 9.90 16.79
C ALA A 293 1.74 9.99 17.43
N GLY A 294 0.85 10.87 16.94
CA GLY A 294 -0.47 11.08 17.49
C GLY A 294 -1.35 9.83 17.44
N LYS A 295 -2.39 9.81 18.25
CA LYS A 295 -3.43 8.77 18.25
C LYS A 295 -4.31 8.86 17.01
N ILE A 296 -4.91 7.73 16.63
CA ILE A 296 -5.86 7.61 15.52
C ILE A 296 -7.19 7.06 16.02
N GLU A 297 -8.28 7.56 15.46
CA GLU A 297 -9.64 7.10 15.70
C GLU A 297 -10.44 7.17 14.40
N PHE A 298 -11.07 6.08 13.98
CA PHE A 298 -11.90 6.04 12.78
C PHE A 298 -13.30 6.53 13.05
N LEU A 299 -13.87 7.23 12.06
CA LEU A 299 -15.20 7.82 12.12
C LEU A 299 -16.11 7.21 11.03
N TYR A 300 -17.44 7.29 11.29
CA TYR A 300 -18.46 6.82 10.33
C TYR A 300 -18.24 5.38 9.86
N PRO A 301 -18.15 4.38 10.77
CA PRO A 301 -17.70 3.02 10.47
C PRO A 301 -18.52 2.31 9.39
N ASP A 302 -19.81 2.64 9.27
CA ASP A 302 -20.72 1.98 8.32
C ASP A 302 -20.89 2.71 6.97
N ASN A 303 -20.20 3.85 6.77
CA ASN A 303 -20.23 4.56 5.50
C ASN A 303 -19.21 3.96 4.52
N ALA A 304 -19.66 3.23 3.51
CA ALA A 304 -18.81 2.54 2.54
C ALA A 304 -18.13 3.48 1.52
N ASP A 305 -18.59 4.74 1.41
CA ASP A 305 -18.09 5.67 0.40
C ASP A 305 -17.02 6.62 0.95
N LEU A 306 -16.98 6.77 2.27
CA LEU A 306 -16.11 7.72 2.97
C LEU A 306 -15.10 7.00 3.87
N LEU A 307 -13.83 7.21 3.67
CA LEU A 307 -12.79 6.93 4.65
C LEU A 307 -12.56 8.18 5.49
N ALA A 308 -12.84 8.09 6.79
CA ALA A 308 -12.70 9.20 7.72
C ALA A 308 -12.06 8.79 9.03
N TYR A 309 -11.11 9.58 9.52
CA TYR A 309 -10.47 9.37 10.81
C TYR A 309 -9.89 10.65 11.39
N ARG A 310 -9.72 10.68 12.72
CA ARG A 310 -9.01 11.74 13.44
C ARG A 310 -7.60 11.31 13.80
N ARG A 311 -6.69 12.30 13.82
CA ARG A 311 -5.39 12.19 14.47
C ARG A 311 -5.34 13.23 15.58
N TYR A 312 -4.82 12.88 16.74
CA TYR A 312 -4.73 13.82 17.86
C TYR A 312 -3.60 13.47 18.82
N ASP A 313 -3.01 14.48 19.48
CA ASP A 313 -1.93 14.34 20.46
C ASP A 313 -2.16 15.16 21.74
N GLY A 314 -3.30 15.81 21.87
CA GLY A 314 -3.68 16.68 22.99
C GLY A 314 -3.45 18.18 22.74
N GLU A 315 -2.68 18.55 21.73
CA GLU A 315 -2.44 19.94 21.32
C GLU A 315 -3.04 20.25 19.94
N THR A 316 -2.95 19.30 19.04
CA THR A 316 -3.42 19.41 17.65
C THR A 316 -4.36 18.26 17.33
N GLU A 317 -5.45 18.58 16.65
CA GLU A 317 -6.32 17.57 16.04
C GLU A 317 -6.38 17.75 14.52
N LEU A 318 -6.33 16.63 13.80
CA LEU A 318 -6.57 16.57 12.36
C LEU A 318 -7.79 15.70 12.09
N LEU A 319 -8.64 16.13 11.17
CA LEU A 319 -9.72 15.34 10.59
C LEU A 319 -9.40 15.08 9.13
N VAL A 320 -9.29 13.82 8.77
CA VAL A 320 -9.05 13.37 7.40
C VAL A 320 -10.33 12.80 6.84
N LEU A 321 -10.77 13.30 5.70
CA LEU A 321 -11.94 12.84 4.97
C LEU A 321 -11.51 12.50 3.53
N CYS A 322 -11.77 11.28 3.06
CA CYS A 322 -11.47 10.82 1.71
C CYS A 322 -12.71 10.19 1.07
N ASN A 323 -13.18 10.77 -0.01
CA ASN A 323 -14.20 10.17 -0.85
C ASN A 323 -13.58 9.06 -1.70
N LEU A 324 -14.02 7.81 -1.51
CA LEU A 324 -13.50 6.64 -2.22
C LEU A 324 -14.23 6.37 -3.56
N ARG A 325 -15.06 7.32 -4.02
CA ARG A 325 -15.96 7.10 -5.16
C ARG A 325 -15.76 8.13 -6.28
N GLU A 326 -16.07 7.70 -7.49
CA GLU A 326 -16.15 8.54 -8.69
C GLU A 326 -17.47 9.35 -8.76
N ARG A 327 -18.00 9.72 -7.62
CA ARG A 327 -19.23 10.51 -7.48
C ARG A 327 -19.15 11.43 -6.28
N GLU A 328 -19.95 12.46 -6.28
CA GLU A 328 -20.12 13.33 -5.14
C GLU A 328 -20.81 12.61 -3.97
N ILE A 329 -20.35 12.86 -2.78
CA ILE A 329 -20.92 12.32 -1.52
C ILE A 329 -21.04 13.42 -0.46
N ALA A 330 -21.84 13.17 0.58
CA ALA A 330 -21.92 14.06 1.72
C ALA A 330 -20.56 14.22 2.42
N LYS A 331 -20.27 15.44 2.91
CA LYS A 331 -19.13 15.75 3.77
C LYS A 331 -19.58 15.87 5.22
N PRO A 332 -19.67 14.77 5.98
CA PRO A 332 -20.07 14.84 7.36
C PRO A 332 -18.97 15.44 8.22
N LEU A 333 -19.24 16.53 8.90
CA LEU A 333 -18.34 17.12 9.87
C LEU A 333 -18.80 16.81 11.30
N PRO A 334 -17.93 16.30 12.16
CA PRO A 334 -18.26 16.17 13.58
C PRO A 334 -18.53 17.54 14.22
N VAL A 335 -19.23 17.55 15.34
CA VAL A 335 -19.53 18.79 16.07
C VAL A 335 -18.25 19.57 16.35
N GLY A 336 -18.28 20.87 16.05
CA GLY A 336 -17.17 21.79 16.25
C GLY A 336 -16.09 21.76 15.16
N TRP A 337 -16.29 21.10 14.01
CA TRP A 337 -15.34 21.09 12.89
C TRP A 337 -15.71 22.03 11.73
N THR A 338 -16.81 22.78 11.86
CA THR A 338 -17.30 23.69 10.81
C THR A 338 -16.29 24.79 10.48
N ASP A 339 -15.64 25.35 11.53
CA ASP A 339 -14.70 26.47 11.39
C ASP A 339 -13.22 26.03 11.41
N ALA A 340 -12.95 24.73 11.22
CA ALA A 340 -11.59 24.20 11.21
C ALA A 340 -10.82 24.65 9.97
N GLU A 341 -9.52 24.91 10.14
CA GLU A 341 -8.62 25.30 9.05
C GLU A 341 -8.46 24.15 8.04
N LYS A 342 -8.60 24.41 6.73
CA LYS A 342 -8.19 23.45 5.70
C LYS A 342 -6.67 23.41 5.61
N LEU A 343 -6.08 22.32 6.12
CA LEU A 343 -4.63 22.08 6.06
C LEU A 343 -4.19 21.58 4.69
N LEU A 344 -4.97 20.70 4.07
CA LEU A 344 -4.67 20.07 2.77
C LEU A 344 -5.97 19.67 2.06
N GLY A 345 -5.92 19.62 0.75
CA GLY A 345 -6.93 19.03 -0.10
C GLY A 345 -6.43 18.94 -1.54
N ASN A 346 -7.00 18.03 -2.31
CA ASN A 346 -6.66 17.81 -3.72
C ASN A 346 -7.57 18.59 -4.70
N TYR A 347 -8.46 19.43 -4.19
CA TYR A 347 -9.22 20.41 -4.94
C TYR A 347 -8.93 21.80 -4.41
N PRO A 348 -8.91 22.84 -5.26
CA PRO A 348 -8.42 24.16 -4.88
C PRO A 348 -9.30 24.88 -3.84
N ASP A 349 -10.60 24.71 -3.94
CA ASP A 349 -11.61 25.31 -3.08
C ASP A 349 -12.21 24.31 -2.07
N THR A 350 -13.13 24.78 -1.25
CA THR A 350 -13.93 23.93 -0.36
C THR A 350 -15.38 23.91 -0.85
N ALA A 351 -16.00 22.73 -0.79
CA ALA A 351 -17.42 22.55 -1.06
C ALA A 351 -18.14 21.98 0.17
N ASP A 352 -19.47 22.05 0.16
CA ASP A 352 -20.31 21.47 1.23
C ASP A 352 -20.40 19.95 1.13
N THR A 353 -20.01 19.40 -0.02
CA THR A 353 -19.90 17.96 -0.32
C THR A 353 -18.47 17.59 -0.57
N LEU A 354 -18.17 16.29 -0.70
CA LEU A 354 -16.91 15.78 -1.22
C LEU A 354 -17.11 15.35 -2.67
N ARG A 355 -16.37 16.00 -3.58
CA ARG A 355 -16.36 15.69 -5.02
C ARG A 355 -15.75 14.32 -5.29
N PRO A 356 -15.83 13.78 -6.53
CA PRO A 356 -15.18 12.52 -6.88
C PRO A 356 -13.73 12.45 -6.42
N TYR A 357 -13.39 11.43 -5.65
CA TYR A 357 -12.04 11.22 -5.08
C TYR A 357 -11.46 12.42 -4.33
N GLU A 358 -12.30 13.27 -3.75
CA GLU A 358 -11.81 14.39 -2.96
C GLU A 358 -11.27 13.94 -1.61
N CYS A 359 -10.09 14.43 -1.25
CA CYS A 359 -9.59 14.38 0.11
C CYS A 359 -9.52 15.77 0.72
N VAL A 360 -9.92 15.88 1.98
CA VAL A 360 -9.83 17.10 2.77
C VAL A 360 -9.23 16.76 4.13
N VAL A 361 -8.20 17.49 4.52
CA VAL A 361 -7.62 17.44 5.85
C VAL A 361 -7.86 18.75 6.55
N LEU A 362 -8.60 18.70 7.64
CA LEU A 362 -8.90 19.84 8.49
C LEU A 362 -8.04 19.79 9.76
N LYS A 363 -7.72 20.96 10.32
CA LYS A 363 -6.88 21.13 11.51
C LYS A 363 -7.58 22.02 12.54
N LYS A 364 -7.43 21.64 13.82
CA LYS A 364 -7.72 22.44 15.03
C LYS A 364 -6.50 22.55 15.90
#